data_40699e214f6de66c23cf77e4a206d3fa
#
_entry.id   40699e214f6de66c23cf77e4a206d3fa
#
_cell.length_a   1.000
_cell.length_b   1.000
_cell.length_c   1.000
_cell.angle_alpha   90.00
_cell.angle_beta   90.00
_cell.angle_gamma   90.00
#
_symmetry.space_group_name_H-M   'P 1'
#
loop_
_entity.id
_entity.type
_entity.pdbx_description
1 polymer ?
#
loop_
_entity_poly.entity_id
_entity_poly.type
_entity_poly.pdbx_seq_one_letter_code
_entity_poly.pdbx_strand_id
1 'polypeptide(L)'
;MKRTLTYLLLPLMLLGFTCCGGQRAAEAQFGAADAVLESAPDSALQLLRAIDTATLRTERQRMRWRMLTARAQLLCDEERLDEAFTAPLYAYYESHGPKEQQAVAAYIHAKACQDAGKLDEAVKAYTRAAICAEACPDDREIMLLLGAVCHTLGALHLEQGYNVEAEEAFRKAVAIGARYGDPESEGYARFMLSAALCTQKRFDEAIEALAPLVEARDTIRFRYFAQQITLQNLLYHAYADDWSTERLLAERARIDLGAIDSAPLSYGRASTDDSQRTFYDIASTILFAKIEQLDSARYYADRVLARTTVYHQGNLDTYRIAAGIYHGQGDDATAYAHAWRYIEMQDSLEAANRDALSVQLERQFRAENAAALRETRLRYDVWIALLVCLLLALLAVGLVGAYRRKLRQRDERIGEYLALIDSYRESQDSLTSRLDASDSREAALKELLKGRFAHIRDIAATCYTYGEGARLSEKMRELALSPAMLADVVRMADLYNEGAVSRLREAFPEWTKRNHDFAALVIAGFSPQEICVMLGMTPNGVYTLKSKLKRRIAESDIAAREELLRFFA
;
A
#
# COMPACT_ATOMS: atom_id res chain seq x y z
N MET A 1 14.29 9.26 -52.90
CA MET A 1 14.23 8.80 -51.52
C MET A 1 12.82 8.58 -50.93
N LYS A 2 11.75 9.25 -51.34
CA LYS A 2 10.38 9.00 -50.80
C LYS A 2 9.68 7.74 -51.35
N ARG A 3 10.02 7.25 -52.54
CA ARG A 3 9.38 6.05 -53.13
C ARG A 3 9.97 4.71 -52.66
N THR A 4 11.22 4.67 -52.22
CA THR A 4 11.85 3.42 -51.68
C THR A 4 11.43 3.09 -50.27
N LEU A 5 11.02 4.09 -49.47
CA LEU A 5 10.53 3.86 -48.08
C LEU A 5 9.12 3.22 -48.07
N THR A 6 8.28 3.52 -49.05
CA THR A 6 6.91 2.98 -49.16
C THR A 6 6.90 1.51 -49.55
N TYR A 7 7.87 1.05 -50.33
CA TYR A 7 7.97 -0.39 -50.72
C TYR A 7 8.55 -1.28 -49.62
N LEU A 8 9.24 -0.71 -48.61
CA LEU A 8 9.73 -1.45 -47.41
C LEU A 8 8.69 -1.49 -46.29
N LEU A 9 7.79 -0.52 -46.19
CA LEU A 9 6.74 -0.46 -45.20
C LEU A 9 5.52 -1.35 -45.52
N LEU A 10 5.24 -1.57 -46.80
CA LEU A 10 4.09 -2.40 -47.23
C LEU A 10 4.22 -3.89 -46.84
N PRO A 11 5.37 -4.58 -47.04
CA PRO A 11 5.54 -5.96 -46.59
C PRO A 11 5.63 -6.07 -45.04
N LEU A 12 6.14 -5.04 -44.33
CA LEU A 12 6.11 -5.02 -42.85
C LEU A 12 4.67 -4.88 -42.31
N MET A 13 3.80 -4.11 -42.95
CA MET A 13 2.39 -4.03 -42.60
C MET A 13 1.65 -5.34 -42.92
N LEU A 14 1.93 -6.00 -44.06
CA LEU A 14 1.32 -7.29 -44.41
C LEU A 14 1.77 -8.42 -43.48
N LEU A 15 3.02 -8.42 -43.03
CA LEU A 15 3.51 -9.38 -42.00
C LEU A 15 2.85 -9.13 -40.65
N GLY A 16 2.51 -7.88 -40.30
CA GLY A 16 1.76 -7.54 -39.08
C GLY A 16 0.33 -8.05 -39.08
N PHE A 17 -0.35 -8.07 -40.24
CA PHE A 17 -1.75 -8.55 -40.36
C PHE A 17 -1.89 -10.06 -40.28
N THR A 18 -0.94 -10.82 -40.79
CA THR A 18 -0.97 -12.31 -40.73
C THR A 18 -0.63 -12.81 -39.30
N CYS A 19 0.14 -12.06 -38.53
CA CYS A 19 0.46 -12.41 -37.13
C CYS A 19 -0.73 -12.19 -36.19
N CYS A 20 -1.60 -11.20 -36.44
CA CYS A 20 -2.75 -10.88 -35.58
C CYS A 20 -3.91 -11.88 -35.72
N GLY A 21 -4.04 -12.60 -36.86
CA GLY A 21 -5.13 -13.55 -37.08
C GLY A 21 -5.04 -14.79 -36.18
N GLY A 22 -3.86 -15.38 -36.04
CA GLY A 22 -3.64 -16.56 -35.21
C GLY A 22 -3.71 -16.24 -33.69
N GLN A 23 -3.29 -15.04 -33.28
CA GLN A 23 -3.42 -14.60 -31.88
C GLN A 23 -4.88 -14.41 -31.47
N ARG A 24 -5.72 -13.83 -32.35
CA ARG A 24 -7.16 -13.64 -32.08
C ARG A 24 -7.91 -14.97 -32.03
N ALA A 25 -7.53 -15.94 -32.85
CA ALA A 25 -8.15 -17.27 -32.83
C ALA A 25 -7.86 -18.02 -31.53
N ALA A 26 -6.62 -18.04 -31.06
CA ALA A 26 -6.25 -18.67 -29.80
C ALA A 26 -6.94 -17.98 -28.58
N GLU A 27 -7.00 -16.65 -28.56
CA GLU A 27 -7.69 -15.91 -27.50
C GLU A 27 -9.20 -16.17 -27.49
N ALA A 28 -9.83 -16.33 -28.65
CA ALA A 28 -11.25 -16.69 -28.76
C ALA A 28 -11.51 -18.12 -28.22
N GLN A 29 -10.61 -19.06 -28.51
CA GLN A 29 -10.70 -20.45 -28.01
C GLN A 29 -10.50 -20.48 -26.47
N PHE A 30 -9.54 -19.71 -25.94
CA PHE A 30 -9.37 -19.57 -24.49
C PHE A 30 -10.61 -18.96 -23.83
N GLY A 31 -11.20 -17.92 -24.43
CA GLY A 31 -12.44 -17.33 -23.93
C GLY A 31 -13.62 -18.30 -23.93
N ALA A 32 -13.73 -19.13 -24.97
CA ALA A 32 -14.79 -20.15 -25.04
C ALA A 32 -14.61 -21.23 -23.96
N ALA A 33 -13.38 -21.69 -23.72
CA ALA A 33 -13.10 -22.68 -22.69
C ALA A 33 -13.32 -22.09 -21.28
N ASP A 34 -12.86 -20.85 -21.03
CA ASP A 34 -13.00 -20.15 -19.76
C ASP A 34 -14.48 -19.92 -19.38
N ALA A 35 -15.32 -19.60 -20.37
CA ALA A 35 -16.76 -19.37 -20.17
C ALA A 35 -17.53 -20.60 -19.66
N VAL A 36 -17.05 -21.80 -19.96
CA VAL A 36 -17.70 -23.07 -19.57
C VAL A 36 -16.94 -23.82 -18.47
N LEU A 37 -15.81 -23.27 -18.01
CA LEU A 37 -14.89 -23.94 -17.10
C LEU A 37 -15.55 -24.39 -15.78
N GLU A 38 -16.33 -23.52 -15.16
CA GLU A 38 -16.98 -23.81 -13.88
C GLU A 38 -18.27 -24.63 -14.03
N SER A 39 -18.98 -24.48 -15.15
CA SER A 39 -20.27 -25.15 -15.36
C SER A 39 -20.15 -26.52 -16.03
N ALA A 40 -19.14 -26.71 -16.86
CA ALA A 40 -18.91 -27.93 -17.63
C ALA A 40 -17.40 -28.16 -17.86
N PRO A 41 -16.63 -28.48 -16.80
CA PRO A 41 -15.17 -28.59 -16.85
C PRO A 41 -14.69 -29.63 -17.90
N ASP A 42 -15.40 -30.74 -18.09
CA ASP A 42 -15.09 -31.73 -19.13
C ASP A 42 -15.15 -31.12 -20.52
N SER A 43 -16.15 -30.29 -20.79
CA SER A 43 -16.29 -29.60 -22.08
C SER A 43 -15.16 -28.56 -22.25
N ALA A 44 -14.81 -27.83 -21.20
CA ALA A 44 -13.67 -26.90 -21.20
C ALA A 44 -12.37 -27.65 -21.52
N LEU A 45 -12.14 -28.80 -20.88
CA LEU A 45 -10.95 -29.61 -21.08
C LEU A 45 -10.88 -30.16 -22.54
N GLN A 46 -12.01 -30.57 -23.11
CA GLN A 46 -12.08 -30.99 -24.52
C GLN A 46 -11.74 -29.83 -25.48
N LEU A 47 -12.28 -28.63 -25.24
CA LEU A 47 -11.95 -27.43 -26.02
C LEU A 47 -10.47 -27.10 -25.96
N LEU A 48 -9.86 -27.18 -24.76
CA LEU A 48 -8.43 -26.89 -24.55
C LEU A 48 -7.52 -27.95 -25.19
N ARG A 49 -7.91 -29.23 -25.14
CA ARG A 49 -7.19 -30.34 -25.81
C ARG A 49 -7.25 -30.25 -27.34
N ALA A 50 -8.31 -29.66 -27.90
CA ALA A 50 -8.45 -29.43 -29.34
C ALA A 50 -7.51 -28.31 -29.87
N ILE A 51 -6.91 -27.52 -29.00
CA ILE A 51 -5.98 -26.46 -29.40
C ILE A 51 -4.64 -27.06 -29.80
N ASP A 52 -4.22 -26.83 -31.04
CA ASP A 52 -2.87 -27.17 -31.48
C ASP A 52 -1.85 -26.25 -30.82
N THR A 53 -1.13 -26.78 -29.82
CA THR A 53 -0.14 -26.03 -29.04
C THR A 53 1.02 -25.49 -29.86
N ALA A 54 1.30 -26.05 -31.05
CA ALA A 54 2.30 -25.54 -31.99
C ALA A 54 1.90 -24.16 -32.55
N THR A 55 0.61 -23.83 -32.55
CA THR A 55 0.09 -22.54 -33.01
C THR A 55 0.26 -21.44 -31.96
N LEU A 56 0.54 -21.78 -30.69
CA LEU A 56 0.74 -20.87 -29.59
C LEU A 56 2.15 -20.24 -29.65
N ARG A 57 2.25 -19.09 -30.29
CA ARG A 57 3.54 -18.46 -30.62
C ARG A 57 4.22 -17.78 -29.44
N THR A 58 3.44 -17.23 -28.50
CA THR A 58 3.97 -16.49 -27.34
C THR A 58 3.98 -17.36 -26.10
N GLU A 59 4.95 -17.11 -25.21
CA GLU A 59 5.03 -17.77 -23.92
C GLU A 59 3.76 -17.51 -23.08
N ARG A 60 3.25 -16.28 -23.10
CA ARG A 60 1.98 -15.91 -22.46
C ARG A 60 0.81 -16.80 -22.89
N GLN A 61 0.69 -17.09 -24.20
CA GLN A 61 -0.37 -17.98 -24.71
C GLN A 61 -0.20 -19.41 -24.23
N ARG A 62 1.02 -19.94 -24.26
CA ARG A 62 1.32 -21.27 -23.74
C ARG A 62 1.03 -21.40 -22.25
N MET A 63 1.39 -20.38 -21.45
CA MET A 63 1.11 -20.40 -20.01
C MET A 63 -0.38 -20.22 -19.70
N ARG A 64 -1.10 -19.38 -20.46
CA ARG A 64 -2.56 -19.26 -20.32
C ARG A 64 -3.28 -20.58 -20.67
N TRP A 65 -2.85 -21.25 -21.73
CA TRP A 65 -3.36 -22.57 -22.09
C TRP A 65 -3.10 -23.58 -20.96
N ARG A 66 -1.88 -23.65 -20.43
CA ARG A 66 -1.55 -24.52 -19.29
C ARG A 66 -2.41 -24.21 -18.06
N MET A 67 -2.61 -22.94 -17.76
CA MET A 67 -3.43 -22.51 -16.62
C MET A 67 -4.88 -23.01 -16.74
N LEU A 68 -5.52 -22.76 -17.88
CA LEU A 68 -6.89 -23.17 -18.12
C LEU A 68 -7.01 -24.70 -18.14
N THR A 69 -6.06 -25.39 -18.78
CA THR A 69 -6.03 -26.85 -18.84
C THR A 69 -5.90 -27.46 -17.44
N ALA A 70 -4.98 -26.96 -16.63
CA ALA A 70 -4.79 -27.45 -15.27
C ALA A 70 -6.01 -27.15 -14.37
N ARG A 71 -6.65 -25.96 -14.52
CA ARG A 71 -7.91 -25.66 -13.82
C ARG A 71 -9.03 -26.63 -14.21
N ALA A 72 -9.18 -26.90 -15.51
CA ALA A 72 -10.17 -27.87 -15.99
C ALA A 72 -9.90 -29.27 -15.45
N GLN A 73 -8.65 -29.73 -15.44
CA GLN A 73 -8.26 -31.02 -14.87
C GLN A 73 -8.58 -31.13 -13.37
N LEU A 74 -8.31 -30.06 -12.61
CA LEU A 74 -8.66 -30.01 -11.16
C LEU A 74 -10.16 -30.13 -10.91
N LEU A 75 -10.98 -29.56 -11.79
CA LEU A 75 -12.43 -29.59 -11.68
C LEU A 75 -13.05 -30.91 -12.18
N CYS A 76 -12.36 -31.64 -13.04
CA CYS A 76 -12.82 -32.92 -13.57
C CYS A 76 -12.59 -34.11 -12.65
N ASP A 77 -11.84 -33.98 -11.58
CA ASP A 77 -11.58 -35.00 -10.52
C ASP A 77 -10.95 -36.34 -11.03
N GLU A 78 -10.79 -36.51 -12.32
CA GLU A 78 -10.37 -37.78 -12.92
C GLU A 78 -8.88 -37.87 -13.26
N GLU A 79 -8.17 -36.74 -13.34
CA GLU A 79 -6.78 -36.69 -13.75
C GLU A 79 -5.87 -36.06 -12.68
N ARG A 80 -4.84 -36.82 -12.31
CA ARG A 80 -3.76 -36.23 -11.49
C ARG A 80 -3.01 -35.19 -12.31
N LEU A 81 -2.74 -34.06 -11.67
CA LEU A 81 -1.90 -33.03 -12.27
C LEU A 81 -0.46 -33.51 -12.36
N ASP A 82 0.14 -33.38 -13.53
CA ASP A 82 1.56 -33.65 -13.73
C ASP A 82 2.41 -32.44 -13.26
N GLU A 83 3.33 -32.68 -12.36
CA GLU A 83 4.27 -31.67 -11.86
C GLU A 83 5.09 -31.08 -13.03
N ALA A 84 5.58 -31.89 -13.97
CA ALA A 84 6.32 -31.41 -15.13
C ALA A 84 5.48 -30.49 -16.02
N PHE A 85 4.16 -30.67 -16.04
CA PHE A 85 3.22 -29.77 -16.71
C PHE A 85 3.03 -28.45 -15.96
N THR A 86 2.98 -28.47 -14.63
CA THR A 86 2.64 -27.30 -13.81
C THR A 86 3.85 -26.45 -13.40
N ALA A 87 5.06 -27.03 -13.32
CA ALA A 87 6.27 -26.30 -12.91
C ALA A 87 6.61 -25.09 -13.80
N PRO A 88 6.59 -25.18 -15.15
CA PRO A 88 6.80 -24.00 -15.99
C PRO A 88 5.72 -22.94 -15.86
N LEU A 89 4.47 -23.36 -15.58
CA LEU A 89 3.34 -22.47 -15.32
C LEU A 89 3.61 -21.64 -14.04
N TYR A 90 3.96 -22.34 -12.97
CA TYR A 90 4.26 -21.70 -11.68
C TYR A 90 5.42 -20.72 -11.81
N ALA A 91 6.56 -21.14 -12.39
CA ALA A 91 7.73 -20.30 -12.60
C ALA A 91 7.43 -19.02 -13.42
N TYR A 92 6.59 -19.15 -14.45
CA TYR A 92 6.18 -18.01 -15.27
C TYR A 92 5.37 -17.00 -14.46
N TYR A 93 4.30 -17.45 -13.77
CA TYR A 93 3.42 -16.55 -13.05
C TYR A 93 4.02 -16.02 -11.75
N GLU A 94 5.04 -16.65 -11.19
CA GLU A 94 5.77 -16.10 -10.04
C GLU A 94 6.42 -14.74 -10.36
N SER A 95 6.87 -14.56 -11.61
CA SER A 95 7.50 -13.32 -12.09
C SER A 95 6.61 -12.47 -13.01
N HIS A 96 5.51 -13.02 -13.51
CA HIS A 96 4.61 -12.36 -14.46
C HIS A 96 3.15 -12.46 -14.01
N GLY A 97 2.41 -11.39 -14.20
CA GLY A 97 0.97 -11.39 -13.93
C GLY A 97 0.58 -10.84 -12.54
N PRO A 98 -0.70 -10.58 -12.37
CA PRO A 98 -1.25 -10.07 -11.13
C PRO A 98 -1.27 -11.14 -10.04
N LYS A 99 -1.51 -10.73 -8.78
CA LYS A 99 -1.48 -11.61 -7.61
C LYS A 99 -2.50 -12.74 -7.67
N GLU A 100 -3.64 -12.50 -8.28
CA GLU A 100 -4.70 -13.49 -8.51
C GLU A 100 -4.18 -14.66 -9.34
N GLN A 101 -3.52 -14.38 -10.45
CA GLN A 101 -2.95 -15.42 -11.32
C GLN A 101 -1.76 -16.13 -10.66
N GLN A 102 -0.95 -15.41 -9.87
CA GLN A 102 0.12 -16.01 -9.08
C GLN A 102 -0.43 -17.00 -8.04
N ALA A 103 -1.52 -16.63 -7.35
CA ALA A 103 -2.18 -17.50 -6.38
C ALA A 103 -2.69 -18.79 -7.01
N VAL A 104 -3.40 -18.67 -8.14
CA VAL A 104 -3.95 -19.83 -8.87
C VAL A 104 -2.84 -20.74 -9.39
N ALA A 105 -1.79 -20.18 -10.01
CA ALA A 105 -0.66 -20.98 -10.51
C ALA A 105 0.08 -21.72 -9.40
N ALA A 106 0.28 -21.06 -8.27
CA ALA A 106 0.92 -21.65 -7.09
C ALA A 106 0.07 -22.77 -6.48
N TYR A 107 -1.25 -22.58 -6.38
CA TYR A 107 -2.17 -23.63 -5.92
C TYR A 107 -2.17 -24.87 -6.83
N ILE A 108 -2.25 -24.68 -8.15
CA ILE A 108 -2.20 -25.75 -9.13
C ILE A 108 -0.91 -26.56 -9.00
N HIS A 109 0.23 -25.87 -8.90
CA HIS A 109 1.53 -26.53 -8.76
C HIS A 109 1.67 -27.24 -7.41
N ALA A 110 1.17 -26.63 -6.34
CA ALA A 110 1.16 -27.25 -5.01
C ALA A 110 0.39 -28.56 -5.00
N LYS A 111 -0.78 -28.59 -5.67
CA LYS A 111 -1.58 -29.80 -5.82
C LYS A 111 -0.84 -30.90 -6.59
N ALA A 112 -0.17 -30.54 -7.70
CA ALA A 112 0.64 -31.46 -8.47
C ALA A 112 1.81 -32.03 -7.65
N CYS A 113 2.51 -31.20 -6.88
CA CYS A 113 3.58 -31.64 -5.97
C CYS A 113 3.05 -32.57 -4.89
N GLN A 114 1.88 -32.27 -4.31
CA GLN A 114 1.23 -33.12 -3.31
C GLN A 114 0.89 -34.49 -3.90
N ASP A 115 0.31 -34.55 -5.11
CA ASP A 115 -0.03 -35.79 -5.80
C ASP A 115 1.21 -36.60 -6.20
N ALA A 116 2.35 -35.94 -6.42
CA ALA A 116 3.67 -36.55 -6.64
C ALA A 116 4.38 -36.99 -5.34
N GLY A 117 3.82 -36.70 -4.15
CA GLY A 117 4.41 -37.02 -2.85
C GLY A 117 5.53 -36.06 -2.41
N LYS A 118 5.73 -34.96 -3.13
CA LYS A 118 6.74 -33.93 -2.82
C LYS A 118 6.18 -32.90 -1.83
N LEU A 119 6.00 -33.33 -0.58
CA LEU A 119 5.28 -32.55 0.43
C LEU A 119 5.93 -31.19 0.73
N ASP A 120 7.27 -31.12 0.75
CA ASP A 120 8.00 -29.89 1.04
C ASP A 120 7.76 -28.82 -0.04
N GLU A 121 7.77 -29.24 -1.31
CA GLU A 121 7.51 -28.37 -2.44
C GLU A 121 6.03 -27.96 -2.47
N ALA A 122 5.13 -28.89 -2.15
CA ALA A 122 3.70 -28.62 -2.04
C ALA A 122 3.41 -27.56 -0.96
N VAL A 123 3.97 -27.71 0.24
CA VAL A 123 3.80 -26.73 1.34
C VAL A 123 4.31 -25.35 0.94
N LYS A 124 5.49 -25.25 0.31
CA LYS A 124 6.03 -23.98 -0.17
C LYS A 124 5.09 -23.32 -1.19
N ALA A 125 4.61 -24.10 -2.15
CA ALA A 125 3.73 -23.61 -3.19
C ALA A 125 2.33 -23.23 -2.64
N TYR A 126 1.74 -24.02 -1.72
CA TYR A 126 0.52 -23.64 -0.99
C TYR A 126 0.70 -22.35 -0.19
N THR A 127 1.82 -22.22 0.51
CA THR A 127 2.13 -21.01 1.27
C THR A 127 2.26 -19.79 0.35
N ARG A 128 2.86 -19.97 -0.83
CA ARG A 128 2.92 -18.92 -1.86
C ARG A 128 1.54 -18.54 -2.37
N ALA A 129 0.68 -19.53 -2.64
CA ALA A 129 -0.70 -19.31 -3.02
C ALA A 129 -1.46 -18.50 -1.96
N ALA A 130 -1.32 -18.88 -0.68
CA ALA A 130 -1.93 -18.15 0.44
C ALA A 130 -1.46 -16.69 0.51
N ILE A 131 -0.14 -16.43 0.43
CA ILE A 131 0.43 -15.08 0.47
C ILE A 131 -0.08 -14.21 -0.69
N CYS A 132 -0.19 -14.78 -1.90
CA CYS A 132 -0.71 -14.06 -3.06
C CYS A 132 -2.21 -13.79 -2.93
N ALA A 133 -2.99 -14.76 -2.45
CA ALA A 133 -4.43 -14.62 -2.26
C ALA A 133 -4.77 -13.63 -1.13
N GLU A 134 -4.02 -13.61 -0.03
CA GLU A 134 -4.15 -12.62 1.06
C GLU A 134 -3.96 -11.17 0.59
N ALA A 135 -3.25 -10.96 -0.52
CA ALA A 135 -3.08 -9.65 -1.13
C ALA A 135 -4.29 -9.20 -1.99
N CYS A 136 -5.29 -10.07 -2.19
CA CYS A 136 -6.47 -9.82 -3.05
C CYS A 136 -7.79 -9.98 -2.25
N PRO A 137 -8.00 -9.23 -1.14
CA PRO A 137 -9.14 -9.46 -0.23
C PRO A 137 -10.51 -9.12 -0.84
N ASP A 138 -10.53 -8.36 -1.93
CA ASP A 138 -11.75 -7.96 -2.62
C ASP A 138 -12.19 -8.95 -3.71
N ASP A 139 -11.33 -9.90 -4.07
CA ASP A 139 -11.63 -10.94 -5.06
C ASP A 139 -12.22 -12.17 -4.37
N ARG A 140 -13.53 -12.40 -4.58
CA ARG A 140 -14.26 -13.53 -3.97
C ARG A 140 -13.67 -14.89 -4.36
N GLU A 141 -13.34 -15.10 -5.64
CA GLU A 141 -12.83 -16.39 -6.11
C GLU A 141 -11.46 -16.69 -5.51
N ILE A 142 -10.59 -15.71 -5.47
CA ILE A 142 -9.25 -15.84 -4.88
C ILE A 142 -9.34 -16.05 -3.36
N MET A 143 -10.30 -15.44 -2.69
CA MET A 143 -10.50 -15.68 -1.26
C MET A 143 -11.07 -17.08 -0.98
N LEU A 144 -11.92 -17.62 -1.83
CA LEU A 144 -12.35 -19.02 -1.76
C LEU A 144 -11.18 -19.99 -2.02
N LEU A 145 -10.30 -19.65 -2.97
CA LEU A 145 -9.04 -20.38 -3.17
C LEU A 145 -8.17 -20.36 -1.90
N LEU A 146 -8.08 -19.20 -1.21
CA LEU A 146 -7.38 -19.11 0.08
C LEU A 146 -8.01 -20.04 1.12
N GLY A 147 -9.34 -20.16 1.15
CA GLY A 147 -10.06 -21.11 2.00
C GLY A 147 -9.62 -22.54 1.73
N ALA A 148 -9.58 -22.96 0.46
CA ALA A 148 -9.11 -24.27 0.05
C ALA A 148 -7.63 -24.52 0.40
N VAL A 149 -6.76 -23.52 0.22
CA VAL A 149 -5.35 -23.58 0.64
C VAL A 149 -5.24 -23.77 2.15
N CYS A 150 -5.95 -22.98 2.94
CA CYS A 150 -5.95 -23.10 4.41
C CYS A 150 -6.45 -24.48 4.86
N HIS A 151 -7.51 -24.99 4.23
CA HIS A 151 -8.01 -26.33 4.50
C HIS A 151 -6.93 -27.40 4.23
N THR A 152 -6.26 -27.32 3.08
CA THR A 152 -5.23 -28.31 2.69
C THR A 152 -4.00 -28.23 3.60
N LEU A 153 -3.51 -27.03 3.91
CA LEU A 153 -2.41 -26.85 4.87
C LEU A 153 -2.79 -27.37 6.25
N GLY A 154 -4.02 -27.07 6.71
CA GLY A 154 -4.55 -27.59 7.97
C GLY A 154 -4.58 -29.12 8.01
N ALA A 155 -4.98 -29.78 6.91
CA ALA A 155 -4.97 -31.23 6.80
C ALA A 155 -3.54 -31.80 6.86
N LEU A 156 -2.59 -31.17 6.16
CA LEU A 156 -1.17 -31.57 6.21
C LEU A 156 -0.59 -31.40 7.62
N HIS A 157 -0.93 -30.32 8.31
CA HIS A 157 -0.50 -30.08 9.69
C HIS A 157 -1.09 -31.12 10.64
N LEU A 158 -2.39 -31.43 10.47
CA LEU A 158 -3.06 -32.44 11.29
C LEU A 158 -2.46 -33.84 11.10
N GLU A 159 -2.17 -34.24 9.84
CA GLU A 159 -1.49 -35.49 9.52
C GLU A 159 -0.12 -35.62 10.19
N GLN A 160 0.56 -34.48 10.37
CA GLN A 160 1.89 -34.40 11.00
C GLN A 160 1.82 -34.14 12.51
N GLY A 161 0.61 -34.10 13.11
CA GLY A 161 0.41 -33.92 14.54
C GLY A 161 0.53 -32.47 15.05
N TYR A 162 0.66 -31.48 14.16
CA TYR A 162 0.64 -30.04 14.50
C TYR A 162 -0.80 -29.55 14.67
N ASN A 163 -1.43 -30.04 15.75
CA ASN A 163 -2.85 -29.86 15.97
C ASN A 163 -3.28 -28.39 16.17
N VAL A 164 -2.41 -27.55 16.75
CA VAL A 164 -2.68 -26.13 16.97
C VAL A 164 -2.65 -25.37 15.64
N GLU A 165 -1.65 -25.60 14.81
CA GLU A 165 -1.52 -24.99 13.50
C GLU A 165 -2.62 -25.47 12.55
N ALA A 166 -3.01 -26.73 12.64
CA ALA A 166 -4.15 -27.28 11.91
C ALA A 166 -5.45 -26.57 12.32
N GLU A 167 -5.69 -26.38 13.62
CA GLU A 167 -6.84 -25.64 14.14
C GLU A 167 -6.87 -24.21 13.59
N GLU A 168 -5.76 -23.48 13.64
CA GLU A 168 -5.67 -22.11 13.13
C GLU A 168 -6.02 -22.05 11.64
N ALA A 169 -5.48 -22.98 10.85
CA ALA A 169 -5.73 -23.06 9.41
C ALA A 169 -7.20 -23.37 9.12
N PHE A 170 -7.81 -24.33 9.82
CA PHE A 170 -9.22 -24.67 9.64
C PHE A 170 -10.15 -23.55 10.12
N ARG A 171 -9.88 -22.88 11.23
CA ARG A 171 -10.65 -21.70 11.66
C ARG A 171 -10.64 -20.60 10.60
N LYS A 172 -9.49 -20.37 9.96
CA LYS A 172 -9.38 -19.42 8.84
C LYS A 172 -10.21 -19.86 7.64
N ALA A 173 -10.17 -21.14 7.29
CA ALA A 173 -10.97 -21.69 6.20
C ALA A 173 -12.49 -21.56 6.48
N VAL A 174 -12.95 -21.86 7.70
CA VAL A 174 -14.35 -21.66 8.14
C VAL A 174 -14.76 -20.19 7.99
N ALA A 175 -13.93 -19.27 8.49
CA ALA A 175 -14.23 -17.84 8.42
C ALA A 175 -14.34 -17.33 6.98
N ILE A 176 -13.52 -17.86 6.07
CA ILE A 176 -13.57 -17.53 4.65
C ILE A 176 -14.84 -18.07 4.01
N GLY A 177 -15.17 -19.37 4.21
CA GLY A 177 -16.38 -19.98 3.67
C GLY A 177 -17.65 -19.25 4.11
N ALA A 178 -17.75 -18.94 5.40
CA ALA A 178 -18.85 -18.17 5.96
C ALA A 178 -18.96 -16.75 5.39
N ARG A 179 -17.82 -16.03 5.27
CA ARG A 179 -17.78 -14.65 4.78
C ARG A 179 -18.16 -14.54 3.29
N TYR A 180 -17.68 -15.48 2.48
CA TYR A 180 -17.84 -15.41 1.02
C TYR A 180 -18.99 -16.27 0.49
N GLY A 181 -19.77 -16.88 1.40
CA GLY A 181 -21.00 -17.59 1.08
C GLY A 181 -20.77 -18.91 0.32
N ASP A 182 -19.83 -19.72 0.83
CA ASP A 182 -19.57 -21.08 0.36
C ASP A 182 -19.83 -22.08 1.50
N PRO A 183 -21.10 -22.51 1.69
CA PRO A 183 -21.49 -23.40 2.77
C PRO A 183 -20.87 -24.80 2.67
N GLU A 184 -20.50 -25.24 1.46
CA GLU A 184 -19.87 -26.54 1.27
C GLU A 184 -18.43 -26.52 1.80
N SER A 185 -17.62 -25.59 1.36
CA SER A 185 -16.24 -25.41 1.85
C SER A 185 -16.21 -25.08 3.36
N GLU A 186 -17.14 -24.25 3.84
CA GLU A 186 -17.31 -24.00 5.27
C GLU A 186 -17.59 -25.30 6.03
N GLY A 187 -18.49 -26.13 5.52
CA GLY A 187 -18.86 -27.41 6.11
C GLY A 187 -17.67 -28.35 6.25
N TYR A 188 -16.91 -28.55 5.17
CA TYR A 188 -15.69 -29.36 5.22
C TYR A 188 -14.65 -28.81 6.20
N ALA A 189 -14.46 -27.50 6.21
CA ALA A 189 -13.52 -26.87 7.14
C ALA A 189 -13.96 -27.05 8.62
N ARG A 190 -15.26 -26.95 8.93
CA ARG A 190 -15.82 -27.23 10.27
C ARG A 190 -15.63 -28.68 10.68
N PHE A 191 -15.85 -29.61 9.75
CA PHE A 191 -15.63 -31.03 9.97
C PHE A 191 -14.17 -31.31 10.36
N MET A 192 -13.21 -30.76 9.64
CA MET A 192 -11.78 -30.92 9.92
C MET A 192 -11.34 -30.16 11.18
N LEU A 193 -11.92 -28.99 11.44
CA LEU A 193 -11.71 -28.25 12.69
C LEU A 193 -12.12 -29.08 13.88
N SER A 194 -13.29 -29.73 13.84
CA SER A 194 -13.75 -30.59 14.91
C SER A 194 -12.82 -31.79 15.16
N ALA A 195 -12.25 -32.37 14.10
CA ALA A 195 -11.25 -33.41 14.20
C ALA A 195 -9.95 -32.90 14.88
N ALA A 196 -9.45 -31.73 14.49
CA ALA A 196 -8.27 -31.13 15.12
C ALA A 196 -8.47 -30.78 16.59
N LEU A 197 -9.67 -30.36 16.99
CA LEU A 197 -10.03 -30.11 18.39
C LEU A 197 -10.13 -31.41 19.17
N CYS A 198 -10.70 -32.46 18.57
CA CYS A 198 -10.80 -33.79 19.19
C CYS A 198 -9.41 -34.36 19.49
N THR A 199 -8.43 -34.26 18.58
CA THR A 199 -7.05 -34.70 18.82
C THR A 199 -6.39 -33.98 20.00
N GLN A 200 -6.81 -32.72 20.24
CA GLN A 200 -6.38 -31.93 21.40
C GLN A 200 -7.18 -32.25 22.67
N LYS A 201 -8.11 -33.22 22.63
CA LYS A 201 -9.01 -33.59 23.72
C LYS A 201 -9.96 -32.47 24.16
N ARG A 202 -10.22 -31.49 23.30
CA ARG A 202 -11.16 -30.38 23.50
C ARG A 202 -12.53 -30.78 22.94
N PHE A 203 -13.16 -31.78 23.57
CA PHE A 203 -14.36 -32.43 23.03
C PHE A 203 -15.56 -31.50 22.97
N ASP A 204 -15.77 -30.63 23.95
CA ASP A 204 -16.87 -29.67 23.95
C ASP A 204 -16.78 -28.71 22.75
N GLU A 205 -15.58 -28.18 22.46
CA GLU A 205 -15.36 -27.31 21.32
C GLU A 205 -15.46 -28.08 19.99
N ALA A 206 -15.06 -29.35 19.96
CA ALA A 206 -15.21 -30.20 18.77
C ALA A 206 -16.70 -30.43 18.46
N ILE A 207 -17.52 -30.69 19.48
CA ILE A 207 -18.99 -30.81 19.37
C ILE A 207 -19.59 -29.50 18.87
N GLU A 208 -19.21 -28.36 19.43
CA GLU A 208 -19.69 -27.05 19.02
C GLU A 208 -19.34 -26.76 17.55
N ALA A 209 -18.10 -27.03 17.14
CA ALA A 209 -17.65 -26.84 15.74
C ALA A 209 -18.45 -27.70 14.74
N LEU A 210 -18.83 -28.94 15.16
CA LEU A 210 -19.56 -29.89 14.32
C LEU A 210 -21.09 -29.67 14.35
N ALA A 211 -21.65 -29.03 15.38
CA ALA A 211 -23.08 -28.88 15.59
C ALA A 211 -23.89 -28.40 14.39
N PRO A 212 -23.47 -27.34 13.63
CA PRO A 212 -24.20 -26.88 12.43
C PRO A 212 -24.34 -27.98 11.36
N LEU A 213 -23.33 -28.84 11.24
CA LEU A 213 -23.35 -29.94 10.28
C LEU A 213 -24.25 -31.09 10.76
N VAL A 214 -24.29 -31.33 12.03
CA VAL A 214 -25.18 -32.34 12.66
C VAL A 214 -26.64 -31.92 12.44
N GLU A 215 -26.97 -30.65 12.60
CA GLU A 215 -28.31 -30.12 12.36
C GLU A 215 -28.70 -30.20 10.87
N ALA A 216 -27.75 -29.93 9.97
CA ALA A 216 -27.99 -29.93 8.53
C ALA A 216 -27.83 -31.30 7.85
N ARG A 217 -27.43 -32.34 8.58
CA ARG A 217 -26.99 -33.65 8.03
C ARG A 217 -28.00 -34.32 7.09
N ASP A 218 -29.30 -34.18 7.35
CA ASP A 218 -30.36 -34.78 6.54
C ASP A 218 -30.55 -34.05 5.18
N THR A 219 -30.00 -32.84 5.03
CA THR A 219 -30.05 -32.03 3.80
C THR A 219 -28.74 -32.07 3.02
N ILE A 220 -27.68 -32.67 3.57
CA ILE A 220 -26.38 -32.78 2.93
C ILE A 220 -26.48 -33.65 1.68
N ARG A 221 -26.04 -33.11 0.54
CA ARG A 221 -26.11 -33.76 -0.78
C ARG A 221 -25.41 -35.12 -0.82
N PHE A 222 -24.26 -35.22 -0.15
CA PHE A 222 -23.46 -36.45 -0.14
C PHE A 222 -23.76 -37.29 1.10
N ARG A 223 -24.50 -38.40 0.92
CA ARG A 223 -24.94 -39.26 1.99
C ARG A 223 -23.79 -39.84 2.82
N TYR A 224 -22.66 -40.20 2.20
CA TYR A 224 -21.46 -40.66 2.90
C TYR A 224 -20.92 -39.61 3.89
N PHE A 225 -20.92 -38.32 3.51
CA PHE A 225 -20.44 -37.25 4.37
C PHE A 225 -21.38 -37.03 5.56
N ALA A 226 -22.68 -37.13 5.36
CA ALA A 226 -23.65 -37.11 6.45
C ALA A 226 -23.41 -38.27 7.46
N GLN A 227 -23.02 -39.45 6.98
CA GLN A 227 -22.66 -40.57 7.83
C GLN A 227 -21.35 -40.34 8.61
N GLN A 228 -20.35 -39.71 7.97
CA GLN A 228 -19.11 -39.33 8.65
C GLN A 228 -19.37 -38.32 9.78
N ILE A 229 -20.22 -37.31 9.53
CA ILE A 229 -20.63 -36.32 10.54
C ILE A 229 -21.32 -37.07 11.72
N THR A 230 -22.23 -37.99 11.43
CA THR A 230 -22.93 -38.78 12.47
C THR A 230 -21.94 -39.59 13.28
N LEU A 231 -20.95 -40.20 12.64
CA LEU A 231 -19.92 -41.00 13.30
C LEU A 231 -19.00 -40.16 14.19
N GLN A 232 -18.54 -39.00 13.69
CA GLN A 232 -17.74 -38.08 14.49
C GLN A 232 -18.52 -37.54 15.69
N ASN A 233 -19.77 -37.16 15.49
CA ASN A 233 -20.63 -36.68 16.55
C ASN A 233 -20.79 -37.72 17.65
N LEU A 234 -21.08 -38.98 17.28
CA LEU A 234 -21.16 -40.09 18.19
C LEU A 234 -19.86 -40.25 19.01
N LEU A 235 -18.71 -40.23 18.33
CA LEU A 235 -17.40 -40.40 18.96
C LEU A 235 -17.10 -39.29 19.97
N TYR A 236 -17.37 -38.02 19.60
CA TYR A 236 -17.10 -36.88 20.48
C TYR A 236 -17.95 -36.91 21.74
N HIS A 237 -19.25 -37.25 21.63
CA HIS A 237 -20.11 -37.42 22.80
C HIS A 237 -19.76 -38.64 23.65
N ALA A 238 -19.23 -39.70 23.02
CA ALA A 238 -18.68 -40.82 23.77
C ALA A 238 -17.41 -40.43 24.56
N TYR A 239 -16.54 -39.57 24.00
CA TYR A 239 -15.38 -39.06 24.73
C TYR A 239 -15.74 -38.03 25.80
N ALA A 240 -16.69 -37.13 25.53
CA ALA A 240 -17.14 -36.09 26.44
C ALA A 240 -17.94 -36.68 27.65
N ASP A 241 -18.48 -37.91 27.52
CA ASP A 241 -19.29 -38.58 28.53
C ASP A 241 -20.57 -37.82 28.90
N ASP A 242 -21.16 -37.12 27.96
CA ASP A 242 -22.32 -36.25 28.16
C ASP A 242 -23.66 -36.85 27.65
N TRP A 243 -23.61 -37.97 26.91
CA TRP A 243 -24.81 -38.69 26.47
C TRP A 243 -25.04 -39.97 27.25
N SER A 244 -26.33 -40.28 27.49
CA SER A 244 -26.71 -41.60 28.06
C SER A 244 -26.37 -42.74 27.09
N THR A 245 -26.18 -43.95 27.67
CA THR A 245 -25.95 -45.17 26.89
C THR A 245 -27.01 -45.41 25.81
N GLU A 246 -28.31 -45.19 26.15
CA GLU A 246 -29.41 -45.35 25.20
C GLU A 246 -29.30 -44.41 24.04
N ARG A 247 -28.91 -43.13 24.29
CA ARG A 247 -28.74 -42.12 23.25
C ARG A 247 -27.55 -42.44 22.33
N LEU A 248 -26.44 -42.86 22.89
CA LEU A 248 -25.25 -43.28 22.14
C LEU A 248 -25.57 -44.47 21.22
N LEU A 249 -26.27 -45.49 21.73
CA LEU A 249 -26.67 -46.64 20.92
C LEU A 249 -27.72 -46.30 19.86
N ALA A 250 -28.65 -45.41 20.17
CA ALA A 250 -29.63 -44.92 19.17
C ALA A 250 -28.97 -44.17 18.04
N GLU A 251 -28.00 -43.28 18.33
CA GLU A 251 -27.28 -42.55 17.28
C GLU A 251 -26.40 -43.48 16.46
N ARG A 252 -25.73 -44.44 17.06
CA ARG A 252 -24.98 -45.48 16.35
C ARG A 252 -25.85 -46.27 15.39
N ALA A 253 -27.08 -46.63 15.79
CA ALA A 253 -28.03 -47.38 14.95
C ALA A 253 -28.47 -46.59 13.70
N ARG A 254 -28.28 -45.27 13.64
CA ARG A 254 -28.58 -44.42 12.45
C ARG A 254 -27.49 -44.51 11.40
N ILE A 255 -26.32 -45.09 11.70
CA ILE A 255 -25.20 -45.14 10.78
C ILE A 255 -25.46 -46.20 9.70
N ASP A 256 -25.53 -45.78 8.46
CA ASP A 256 -25.68 -46.62 7.27
C ASP A 256 -24.30 -46.98 6.69
N LEU A 257 -23.86 -48.21 6.99
CA LEU A 257 -22.58 -48.72 6.49
C LEU A 257 -22.53 -48.79 4.96
N GLY A 258 -23.66 -49.08 4.28
CA GLY A 258 -23.72 -49.10 2.80
C GLY A 258 -23.46 -47.74 2.20
N ALA A 259 -23.91 -46.68 2.86
CA ALA A 259 -23.61 -45.32 2.44
C ALA A 259 -22.14 -44.95 2.69
N ILE A 260 -21.52 -45.44 3.76
CA ILE A 260 -20.08 -45.27 4.04
C ILE A 260 -19.25 -45.96 2.98
N ASP A 261 -19.62 -47.20 2.58
CA ASP A 261 -18.91 -47.97 1.54
C ASP A 261 -19.04 -47.35 0.14
N SER A 262 -20.04 -46.51 -0.10
CA SER A 262 -20.29 -45.83 -1.41
C SER A 262 -19.53 -44.53 -1.56
N ALA A 263 -18.65 -44.14 -0.63
CA ALA A 263 -17.89 -42.92 -0.73
C ALA A 263 -17.01 -42.90 -1.99
N PRO A 264 -17.02 -41.81 -2.80
CA PRO A 264 -16.19 -41.75 -3.98
C PRO A 264 -14.70 -41.70 -3.59
N LEU A 265 -13.88 -42.39 -4.41
CA LEU A 265 -12.43 -42.48 -4.24
C LEU A 265 -11.69 -41.13 -4.35
N SER A 266 -12.40 -40.06 -4.68
CA SER A 266 -11.88 -38.79 -5.16
C SER A 266 -11.47 -37.77 -4.09
N TYR A 267 -11.65 -38.04 -2.81
CA TYR A 267 -11.13 -37.13 -1.79
C TYR A 267 -9.66 -37.43 -1.44
N GLY A 268 -8.77 -37.14 -2.39
CA GLY A 268 -7.37 -36.79 -2.15
C GLY A 268 -6.38 -37.90 -1.76
N ARG A 269 -6.83 -39.07 -1.41
CA ARG A 269 -6.07 -40.34 -1.30
C ARG A 269 -7.05 -41.49 -1.42
N ALA A 270 -6.62 -42.58 -2.06
CA ALA A 270 -7.34 -43.83 -2.02
C ALA A 270 -7.71 -44.15 -0.55
N SER A 271 -8.88 -43.68 -0.11
CA SER A 271 -9.51 -44.35 1.02
C SER A 271 -9.88 -45.70 0.43
N THR A 272 -9.03 -46.68 0.66
CA THR A 272 -9.46 -48.06 0.47
C THR A 272 -10.78 -48.21 1.22
N ASP A 273 -11.73 -48.96 0.70
CA ASP A 273 -13.01 -49.33 1.35
C ASP A 273 -12.82 -49.60 2.87
N ASP A 274 -11.64 -49.99 3.26
CA ASP A 274 -11.24 -50.28 4.63
C ASP A 274 -11.10 -49.05 5.55
N SER A 275 -10.80 -47.83 5.04
CA SER A 275 -10.50 -46.69 5.94
C SER A 275 -11.75 -46.18 6.66
N GLN A 276 -12.89 -46.11 5.98
CA GLN A 276 -14.15 -45.63 6.53
C GLN A 276 -14.76 -46.67 7.50
N ARG A 277 -14.69 -47.95 7.12
CA ARG A 277 -15.07 -49.06 8.02
C ARG A 277 -14.16 -49.15 9.22
N THR A 278 -12.88 -48.93 9.08
CA THR A 278 -11.94 -48.90 10.20
C THR A 278 -12.26 -47.76 11.16
N PHE A 279 -12.62 -46.58 10.68
CA PHE A 279 -13.05 -45.48 11.53
C PHE A 279 -14.35 -45.79 12.30
N TYR A 280 -15.32 -46.46 11.64
CA TYR A 280 -16.52 -46.97 12.29
C TYR A 280 -16.21 -48.03 13.38
N ASP A 281 -15.30 -48.97 13.11
CA ASP A 281 -14.88 -49.96 14.05
C ASP A 281 -14.11 -49.36 15.25
N ILE A 282 -13.27 -48.34 15.03
CA ILE A 282 -12.61 -47.53 16.07
C ILE A 282 -13.66 -46.87 16.97
N ALA A 283 -14.59 -46.13 16.37
CA ALA A 283 -15.64 -45.45 17.13
C ALA A 283 -16.52 -46.44 17.90
N SER A 284 -16.83 -47.60 17.29
CA SER A 284 -17.56 -48.68 18.00
C SER A 284 -16.75 -49.28 19.14
N THR A 285 -15.43 -49.49 19.00
CA THR A 285 -14.54 -49.93 20.08
C THR A 285 -14.61 -48.99 21.28
N ILE A 286 -14.45 -47.68 21.02
CA ILE A 286 -14.46 -46.65 22.05
C ILE A 286 -15.82 -46.57 22.72
N LEU A 287 -16.91 -46.57 21.95
CA LEU A 287 -18.27 -46.54 22.43
C LEU A 287 -18.55 -47.75 23.37
N PHE A 288 -18.30 -48.98 22.87
CA PHE A 288 -18.61 -50.20 23.65
C PHE A 288 -17.72 -50.36 24.88
N ALA A 289 -16.45 -49.91 24.81
CA ALA A 289 -15.60 -49.82 25.99
C ALA A 289 -16.17 -48.84 27.03
N LYS A 290 -16.67 -47.70 26.58
CA LYS A 290 -17.24 -46.64 27.42
C LYS A 290 -18.51 -47.10 28.16
N ILE A 291 -19.38 -47.86 27.49
CA ILE A 291 -20.61 -48.40 28.07
C ILE A 291 -20.41 -49.78 28.72
N GLU A 292 -19.16 -50.16 28.96
CA GLU A 292 -18.75 -51.40 29.65
C GLU A 292 -19.20 -52.71 28.94
N GLN A 293 -19.55 -52.67 27.65
CA GLN A 293 -19.83 -53.87 26.85
C GLN A 293 -18.52 -54.42 26.24
N LEU A 294 -17.71 -55.02 27.10
CA LEU A 294 -16.33 -55.40 26.78
C LEU A 294 -16.21 -56.42 25.66
N ASP A 295 -17.14 -57.36 25.52
CA ASP A 295 -17.14 -58.36 24.42
C ASP A 295 -17.37 -57.68 23.05
N SER A 296 -18.27 -56.71 23.00
CA SER A 296 -18.50 -55.91 21.80
C SER A 296 -17.31 -55.02 21.49
N ALA A 297 -16.74 -54.37 22.52
CA ALA A 297 -15.55 -53.56 22.37
C ALA A 297 -14.37 -54.37 21.81
N ARG A 298 -14.14 -55.56 22.35
CA ARG A 298 -13.13 -56.52 21.86
C ARG A 298 -13.37 -56.89 20.41
N TYR A 299 -14.59 -57.25 20.03
CA TYR A 299 -14.93 -57.65 18.67
C TYR A 299 -14.54 -56.56 17.67
N TYR A 300 -14.85 -55.30 17.95
CA TYR A 300 -14.49 -54.20 17.07
C TYR A 300 -12.98 -53.85 17.13
N ALA A 301 -12.36 -53.91 18.31
CA ALA A 301 -10.92 -53.72 18.47
C ALA A 301 -10.12 -54.73 17.63
N ASP A 302 -10.43 -56.04 17.74
CA ASP A 302 -9.75 -57.07 16.96
C ASP A 302 -9.87 -56.86 15.45
N ARG A 303 -11.00 -56.34 14.97
CA ARG A 303 -11.20 -55.99 13.56
C ARG A 303 -10.33 -54.80 13.11
N VAL A 304 -10.20 -53.77 13.97
CA VAL A 304 -9.30 -52.64 13.70
C VAL A 304 -7.85 -53.14 13.64
N LEU A 305 -7.44 -53.90 14.65
CA LEU A 305 -6.06 -54.38 14.78
C LEU A 305 -5.65 -55.35 13.68
N ALA A 306 -6.62 -56.13 13.14
CA ALA A 306 -6.38 -57.02 12.01
C ALA A 306 -6.17 -56.31 10.66
N ARG A 307 -6.68 -55.05 10.50
CA ARG A 307 -6.65 -54.32 9.23
C ARG A 307 -5.54 -53.28 9.14
N THR A 308 -5.14 -52.69 10.27
CA THR A 308 -4.32 -51.47 10.22
C THR A 308 -2.86 -51.75 10.21
N THR A 309 -2.24 -51.27 9.12
CA THR A 309 -0.79 -51.06 9.02
C THR A 309 -0.41 -49.57 9.16
N VAL A 310 -1.40 -48.67 9.27
CA VAL A 310 -1.21 -47.21 9.27
C VAL A 310 -1.40 -46.63 10.67
N TYR A 311 -0.53 -45.73 11.05
CA TYR A 311 -0.50 -45.08 12.37
C TYR A 311 -1.47 -43.92 12.43
N HIS A 312 -2.57 -44.04 13.20
CA HIS A 312 -3.53 -42.99 13.47
C HIS A 312 -3.83 -42.90 14.97
N GLN A 313 -4.20 -41.71 15.44
CA GLN A 313 -4.56 -41.52 16.88
C GLN A 313 -5.66 -42.50 17.35
N GLY A 314 -6.66 -42.76 16.48
CA GLY A 314 -7.71 -43.73 16.77
C GLY A 314 -7.20 -45.15 16.95
N ASN A 315 -6.13 -45.54 16.27
CA ASN A 315 -5.50 -46.85 16.47
C ASN A 315 -4.79 -46.95 17.82
N LEU A 316 -4.17 -45.84 18.28
CA LEU A 316 -3.59 -45.76 19.61
C LEU A 316 -4.64 -46.04 20.69
N ASP A 317 -5.80 -45.40 20.64
CA ASP A 317 -6.88 -45.64 21.59
C ASP A 317 -7.38 -47.08 21.50
N THR A 318 -7.46 -47.68 20.32
CA THR A 318 -7.83 -49.08 20.13
C THR A 318 -6.84 -50.02 20.79
N TYR A 319 -5.53 -49.84 20.60
CA TYR A 319 -4.51 -50.66 21.29
C TYR A 319 -4.58 -50.51 22.80
N ARG A 320 -4.78 -49.29 23.33
CA ARG A 320 -4.93 -49.01 24.75
C ARG A 320 -6.16 -49.72 25.34
N ILE A 321 -7.30 -49.63 24.63
CA ILE A 321 -8.55 -50.27 25.05
C ILE A 321 -8.41 -51.79 25.00
N ALA A 322 -7.86 -52.35 23.91
CA ALA A 322 -7.61 -53.77 23.76
C ALA A 322 -6.72 -54.31 24.89
N ALA A 323 -5.62 -53.64 25.20
CA ALA A 323 -4.73 -54.02 26.30
C ALA A 323 -5.51 -54.10 27.63
N GLY A 324 -6.36 -53.12 27.94
CA GLY A 324 -7.21 -53.11 29.14
C GLY A 324 -8.22 -54.28 29.17
N ILE A 325 -8.87 -54.58 28.03
CA ILE A 325 -9.85 -55.67 27.92
C ILE A 325 -9.19 -57.03 28.11
N TYR A 326 -8.08 -57.31 27.42
CA TYR A 326 -7.35 -58.60 27.54
C TYR A 326 -6.78 -58.79 28.94
N HIS A 327 -6.25 -57.73 29.58
CA HIS A 327 -5.84 -57.79 30.99
C HIS A 327 -7.00 -58.12 31.92
N GLY A 328 -8.15 -57.45 31.76
CA GLY A 328 -9.35 -57.76 32.58
C GLY A 328 -9.88 -59.16 32.37
N GLN A 329 -9.58 -59.86 31.28
CA GLN A 329 -9.90 -61.24 30.99
C GLN A 329 -8.83 -62.23 31.45
N GLY A 330 -7.71 -61.80 32.02
CA GLY A 330 -6.60 -62.60 32.49
C GLY A 330 -5.61 -63.05 31.38
N ASP A 331 -5.75 -62.56 30.17
CA ASP A 331 -4.80 -62.77 29.08
C ASP A 331 -3.71 -61.66 29.07
N ASP A 332 -2.84 -61.72 30.07
CA ASP A 332 -1.80 -60.73 30.26
C ASP A 332 -0.75 -60.74 29.13
N ALA A 333 -0.57 -61.86 28.44
CA ALA A 333 0.39 -61.93 27.34
C ALA A 333 -0.08 -61.08 26.14
N THR A 334 -1.34 -61.21 25.74
CA THR A 334 -1.96 -60.42 24.69
C THR A 334 -2.11 -58.95 25.10
N ALA A 335 -2.49 -58.71 26.37
CA ALA A 335 -2.56 -57.35 26.92
C ALA A 335 -1.21 -56.63 26.83
N TYR A 336 -0.12 -57.30 27.24
CA TYR A 336 1.24 -56.75 27.13
C TYR A 336 1.64 -56.45 25.68
N ALA A 337 1.36 -57.35 24.74
CA ALA A 337 1.66 -57.15 23.35
C ALA A 337 0.95 -55.90 22.79
N HIS A 338 -0.32 -55.68 23.13
CA HIS A 338 -1.06 -54.48 22.70
C HIS A 338 -0.55 -53.21 23.40
N ALA A 339 -0.23 -53.26 24.69
CA ALA A 339 0.35 -52.13 25.41
C ALA A 339 1.73 -51.74 24.88
N TRP A 340 2.57 -52.73 24.53
CA TRP A 340 3.86 -52.48 23.91
C TRP A 340 3.70 -51.80 22.53
N ARG A 341 2.78 -52.31 21.73
CA ARG A 341 2.49 -51.72 20.42
C ARG A 341 1.95 -50.29 20.51
N TYR A 342 1.13 -50.02 21.53
CA TYR A 342 0.72 -48.65 21.84
C TYR A 342 1.90 -47.71 22.08
N ILE A 343 2.89 -48.12 22.87
CA ILE A 343 4.09 -47.34 23.19
C ILE A 343 4.93 -47.12 21.92
N GLU A 344 5.23 -48.19 21.16
CA GLU A 344 5.97 -48.09 19.91
C GLU A 344 5.34 -47.09 18.91
N MET A 345 4.02 -47.16 18.79
CA MET A 345 3.27 -46.27 17.92
C MET A 345 3.29 -44.81 18.42
N GLN A 346 3.16 -44.59 19.70
CA GLN A 346 3.25 -43.26 20.30
C GLN A 346 4.62 -42.68 20.10
N ASP A 347 5.70 -43.41 20.34
CA ASP A 347 7.08 -42.99 20.12
C ASP A 347 7.34 -42.67 18.63
N SER A 348 6.79 -43.50 17.71
CA SER A 348 6.90 -43.26 16.27
C SER A 348 6.18 -42.01 15.85
N LEU A 349 4.97 -41.75 16.36
CA LEU A 349 4.23 -40.52 16.07
C LEU A 349 4.93 -39.28 16.64
N GLU A 350 5.47 -39.37 17.85
CA GLU A 350 6.24 -38.27 18.44
C GLU A 350 7.55 -37.99 17.68
N ALA A 351 8.22 -39.05 17.19
CA ALA A 351 9.42 -38.90 16.36
C ALA A 351 9.06 -38.25 15.00
N ALA A 352 8.02 -38.76 14.33
CA ALA A 352 7.53 -38.17 13.08
C ALA A 352 7.10 -36.70 13.25
N ASN A 353 6.49 -36.36 14.38
CA ASN A 353 6.10 -34.99 14.69
C ASN A 353 7.30 -34.07 14.96
N ARG A 354 8.38 -34.58 15.55
CA ARG A 354 9.62 -33.81 15.76
C ARG A 354 10.30 -33.44 14.43
N ASP A 355 10.23 -34.34 13.45
CA ASP A 355 10.84 -34.16 12.13
C ASP A 355 9.86 -33.52 11.13
N ALA A 356 8.63 -33.26 11.53
CA ALA A 356 7.62 -32.73 10.63
C ALA A 356 7.95 -31.30 10.17
N LEU A 357 8.28 -31.22 8.93
CA LEU A 357 8.91 -30.07 8.28
C LEU A 357 7.88 -29.01 7.81
N SER A 358 6.59 -29.37 7.68
CA SER A 358 5.59 -28.51 7.02
C SER A 358 5.39 -27.16 7.70
N VAL A 359 5.23 -27.14 9.03
CA VAL A 359 5.05 -25.89 9.80
C VAL A 359 6.32 -25.04 9.76
N GLN A 360 7.49 -25.69 9.90
CA GLN A 360 8.77 -24.98 9.85
C GLN A 360 8.98 -24.38 8.46
N LEU A 361 8.70 -25.13 7.39
CA LEU A 361 8.79 -24.67 6.01
C LEU A 361 7.81 -23.53 5.74
N GLU A 362 6.57 -23.64 6.19
CA GLU A 362 5.60 -22.55 6.04
C GLU A 362 6.08 -21.27 6.74
N ARG A 363 6.51 -21.37 8.00
CA ARG A 363 7.01 -20.24 8.79
C ARG A 363 8.27 -19.63 8.15
N GLN A 364 9.22 -20.48 7.75
CA GLN A 364 10.44 -20.05 7.08
C GLN A 364 10.11 -19.33 5.77
N PHE A 365 9.28 -19.92 4.93
CA PHE A 365 8.91 -19.34 3.64
C PHE A 365 8.14 -18.03 3.80
N ARG A 366 7.23 -17.94 4.78
CA ARG A 366 6.55 -16.68 5.12
C ARG A 366 7.54 -15.62 5.61
N ALA A 367 8.51 -15.99 6.44
CA ALA A 367 9.54 -15.07 6.94
C ALA A 367 10.46 -14.58 5.81
N GLU A 368 10.90 -15.47 4.92
CA GLU A 368 11.71 -15.13 3.74
C GLU A 368 10.96 -14.18 2.79
N ASN A 369 9.68 -14.46 2.50
CA ASN A 369 8.87 -13.56 1.68
C ASN A 369 8.65 -12.19 2.35
N ALA A 370 8.42 -12.16 3.65
CA ALA A 370 8.29 -10.92 4.40
C ALA A 370 9.60 -10.11 4.40
N ALA A 371 10.75 -10.79 4.50
CA ALA A 371 12.07 -10.15 4.42
C ALA A 371 12.32 -9.59 3.01
N ALA A 372 12.04 -10.36 1.95
CA ALA A 372 12.18 -9.93 0.56
C ALA A 372 11.27 -8.74 0.23
N LEU A 373 10.03 -8.73 0.74
CA LEU A 373 9.12 -7.60 0.61
C LEU A 373 9.61 -6.35 1.34
N ARG A 374 10.19 -6.50 2.54
CA ARG A 374 10.80 -5.39 3.28
C ARG A 374 12.01 -4.83 2.53
N GLU A 375 12.88 -5.69 2.00
CA GLU A 375 14.04 -5.26 1.21
C GLU A 375 13.62 -4.50 -0.05
N THR A 376 12.63 -5.04 -0.79
CA THR A 376 12.08 -4.37 -1.98
C THR A 376 11.46 -3.02 -1.61
N ARG A 377 10.70 -2.95 -0.53
CA ARG A 377 10.10 -1.70 -0.03
C ARG A 377 11.16 -0.68 0.35
N LEU A 378 12.21 -1.10 1.08
CA LEU A 378 13.35 -0.24 1.41
C LEU A 378 14.05 0.29 0.16
N ARG A 379 14.24 -0.54 -0.87
CA ARG A 379 14.80 -0.10 -2.16
C ARG A 379 13.90 0.96 -2.82
N TYR A 380 12.58 0.75 -2.85
CA TYR A 380 11.63 1.74 -3.39
C TYR A 380 11.65 3.04 -2.57
N ASP A 381 11.67 2.97 -1.24
CA ASP A 381 11.74 4.14 -0.37
C ASP A 381 13.02 4.95 -0.61
N VAL A 382 14.16 4.28 -0.80
CA VAL A 382 15.43 4.92 -1.17
C VAL A 382 15.33 5.60 -2.55
N TRP A 383 14.75 4.93 -3.55
CA TRP A 383 14.56 5.53 -4.87
C TRP A 383 13.62 6.72 -4.84
N ILE A 384 12.53 6.65 -4.08
CA ILE A 384 11.59 7.78 -3.88
C ILE A 384 12.31 8.94 -3.20
N ALA A 385 13.09 8.66 -2.14
CA ALA A 385 13.87 9.69 -1.45
C ALA A 385 14.88 10.37 -2.38
N LEU A 386 15.61 9.60 -3.20
CA LEU A 386 16.53 10.14 -4.21
C LEU A 386 15.81 11.01 -5.25
N LEU A 387 14.64 10.59 -5.71
CA LEU A 387 13.84 11.34 -6.68
C LEU A 387 13.32 12.64 -6.09
N VAL A 388 12.86 12.62 -4.83
CA VAL A 388 12.46 13.83 -4.10
C VAL A 388 13.65 14.77 -3.91
N CYS A 389 14.82 14.27 -3.52
CA CYS A 389 16.04 15.08 -3.41
C CYS A 389 16.43 15.71 -4.74
N LEU A 390 16.33 14.97 -5.85
CA LEU A 390 16.59 15.48 -7.19
C LEU A 390 15.61 16.60 -7.57
N LEU A 391 14.32 16.42 -7.31
CA LEU A 391 13.29 17.43 -7.56
C LEU A 391 13.53 18.70 -6.74
N LEU A 392 13.88 18.56 -5.47
CA LEU A 392 14.23 19.69 -4.61
C LEU A 392 15.48 20.42 -5.10
N ALA A 393 16.51 19.68 -5.54
CA ALA A 393 17.71 20.27 -6.14
C ALA A 393 17.39 21.05 -7.43
N LEU A 394 16.55 20.50 -8.33
CA LEU A 394 16.10 21.18 -9.53
C LEU A 394 15.29 22.45 -9.22
N LEU A 395 14.41 22.37 -8.23
CA LEU A 395 13.64 23.51 -7.75
C LEU A 395 14.56 24.59 -7.18
N ALA A 396 15.56 24.21 -6.38
CA ALA A 396 16.55 25.13 -5.84
C ALA A 396 17.37 25.83 -6.96
N VAL A 397 17.81 25.06 -7.97
CA VAL A 397 18.49 25.61 -9.16
C VAL A 397 17.58 26.58 -9.92
N GLY A 398 16.30 26.22 -10.10
CA GLY A 398 15.30 27.09 -10.72
C GLY A 398 15.08 28.40 -9.96
N LEU A 399 14.95 28.31 -8.63
CA LEU A 399 14.82 29.50 -7.75
C LEU A 399 16.07 30.39 -7.80
N VAL A 400 17.26 29.80 -7.72
CA VAL A 400 18.53 30.53 -7.85
C VAL A 400 18.64 31.19 -9.23
N GLY A 401 18.24 30.47 -10.29
CA GLY A 401 18.19 31.03 -11.65
C GLY A 401 17.21 32.23 -11.77
N ALA A 402 16.02 32.08 -11.21
CA ALA A 402 15.02 33.16 -11.19
C ALA A 402 15.50 34.36 -10.34
N TYR A 403 16.12 34.10 -9.19
CA TYR A 403 16.70 35.15 -8.35
C TYR A 403 17.85 35.89 -9.08
N ARG A 404 18.77 35.16 -9.74
CA ARG A 404 19.84 35.76 -10.55
C ARG A 404 19.31 36.59 -11.71
N ARG A 405 18.24 36.17 -12.41
CA ARG A 405 17.58 36.95 -13.44
C ARG A 405 17.00 38.24 -12.87
N LYS A 406 16.34 38.18 -11.74
CA LYS A 406 15.78 39.35 -11.06
C LYS A 406 16.87 40.32 -10.60
N LEU A 407 18.02 39.82 -10.14
CA LEU A 407 19.19 40.65 -9.84
C LEU A 407 19.74 41.33 -11.08
N ARG A 408 19.95 40.62 -12.19
CA ARG A 408 20.44 41.23 -13.44
C ARG A 408 19.50 42.32 -13.96
N GLN A 409 18.19 42.10 -13.92
CA GLN A 409 17.22 43.14 -14.30
C GLN A 409 17.28 44.37 -13.39
N ARG A 410 17.61 44.21 -12.12
CA ARG A 410 17.85 45.34 -11.21
C ARG A 410 19.14 46.09 -11.56
N ASP A 411 20.20 45.34 -11.83
CA ASP A 411 21.50 45.93 -12.20
C ASP A 411 21.41 46.73 -13.53
N GLU A 412 20.68 46.20 -14.54
CA GLU A 412 20.42 46.90 -15.81
C GLU A 412 19.66 48.21 -15.57
N ARG A 413 18.59 48.19 -14.75
CA ARG A 413 17.85 49.43 -14.42
C ARG A 413 18.69 50.42 -13.65
N ILE A 414 19.56 49.97 -12.75
CA ILE A 414 20.50 50.83 -12.04
C ILE A 414 21.45 51.52 -13.05
N GLY A 415 21.94 50.77 -14.02
CA GLY A 415 22.77 51.31 -15.09
C GLY A 415 22.05 52.40 -15.89
N GLU A 416 20.76 52.16 -16.26
CA GLU A 416 19.92 53.14 -16.93
C GLU A 416 19.73 54.41 -16.10
N TYR A 417 19.48 54.28 -14.79
CA TYR A 417 19.33 55.45 -13.92
C TYR A 417 20.63 56.21 -13.71
N LEU A 418 21.78 55.54 -13.64
CA LEU A 418 23.09 56.20 -13.54
C LEU A 418 23.40 56.98 -14.83
N ALA A 419 23.12 56.39 -15.99
CA ALA A 419 23.29 57.09 -17.29
C ALA A 419 22.38 58.33 -17.39
N LEU A 420 21.14 58.22 -16.85
CA LEU A 420 20.23 59.38 -16.80
C LEU A 420 20.78 60.49 -15.88
N ILE A 421 21.33 60.15 -14.74
CA ILE A 421 21.95 61.10 -13.80
C ILE A 421 23.13 61.80 -14.47
N ASP A 422 23.98 61.09 -15.18
CA ASP A 422 25.14 61.69 -15.88
C ASP A 422 24.67 62.63 -17.00
N SER A 423 23.63 62.28 -17.78
CA SER A 423 23.07 63.13 -18.81
C SER A 423 22.46 64.43 -18.24
N TYR A 424 21.79 64.33 -17.07
CA TYR A 424 21.30 65.53 -16.37
C TYR A 424 22.41 66.42 -15.85
N ARG A 425 23.53 65.83 -15.40
CA ARG A 425 24.72 66.56 -14.95
C ARG A 425 25.36 67.34 -16.07
N GLU A 426 25.56 66.70 -17.24
CA GLU A 426 26.05 67.36 -18.44
C GLU A 426 25.14 68.52 -18.94
N SER A 427 23.81 68.27 -18.88
CA SER A 427 22.83 69.31 -19.25
C SER A 427 22.89 70.51 -18.26
N GLN A 428 23.09 70.21 -16.94
CA GLN A 428 23.21 71.22 -15.92
C GLN A 428 24.49 72.09 -16.12
N ASP A 429 25.61 71.42 -16.41
CA ASP A 429 26.88 72.10 -16.62
C ASP A 429 26.82 73.05 -17.89
N SER A 430 26.10 72.53 -18.93
CA SER A 430 25.78 73.31 -20.12
C SER A 430 24.88 74.53 -19.83
N LEU A 431 23.84 74.34 -18.98
CA LEU A 431 22.97 75.47 -18.59
C LEU A 431 23.67 76.48 -17.70
N THR A 432 24.56 76.02 -16.80
CA THR A 432 25.35 76.94 -15.97
C THR A 432 26.28 77.77 -16.79
N SER A 433 26.97 77.20 -17.80
CA SER A 433 27.82 77.94 -18.73
C SER A 433 27.05 78.94 -19.60
N ARG A 434 25.77 78.65 -19.92
CA ARG A 434 24.91 79.62 -20.68
C ARG A 434 24.36 80.75 -19.81
N LEU A 435 24.20 80.50 -18.48
CA LEU A 435 23.76 81.50 -17.52
C LEU A 435 24.80 82.58 -17.24
N ASP A 436 26.07 82.22 -17.28
CA ASP A 436 27.17 83.18 -17.10
C ASP A 436 27.27 84.16 -18.28
N ALA A 437 26.53 83.86 -19.39
CA ALA A 437 26.54 84.68 -20.66
C ALA A 437 25.27 85.55 -20.87
N SER A 438 24.30 85.60 -19.93
CA SER A 438 22.98 86.22 -20.12
C SER A 438 22.56 87.16 -19.02
N ASP A 439 22.08 88.37 -19.31
CA ASP A 439 21.59 89.42 -18.39
C ASP A 439 20.20 89.16 -17.74
N SER A 440 19.62 87.98 -17.93
CA SER A 440 18.34 87.67 -17.29
C SER A 440 18.49 86.63 -16.15
N ARG A 441 19.27 86.99 -15.14
CA ARG A 441 19.69 86.09 -14.05
C ARG A 441 18.55 85.49 -13.18
N GLU A 442 17.44 86.19 -13.02
CA GLU A 442 16.41 85.76 -12.04
C GLU A 442 15.44 84.67 -12.57
N ALA A 443 15.00 84.76 -13.82
CA ALA A 443 14.13 83.76 -14.40
C ALA A 443 14.86 82.43 -14.68
N ALA A 444 16.14 82.56 -15.14
CA ALA A 444 16.98 81.41 -15.37
C ALA A 444 17.39 80.70 -14.10
N LEU A 445 17.56 81.42 -12.96
CA LEU A 445 17.83 80.83 -11.64
C LEU A 445 16.62 80.07 -11.13
N LYS A 446 15.37 80.55 -11.33
CA LYS A 446 14.14 79.85 -10.95
C LYS A 446 13.95 78.56 -11.74
N GLU A 447 14.19 78.52 -13.02
CA GLU A 447 14.12 77.31 -13.85
C GLU A 447 15.22 76.29 -13.47
N LEU A 448 16.42 76.71 -13.17
CA LEU A 448 17.53 75.85 -12.72
C LEU A 448 17.24 75.21 -11.33
N LEU A 449 16.64 75.96 -10.44
CA LEU A 449 16.21 75.48 -9.12
C LEU A 449 15.07 74.46 -9.25
N LYS A 450 14.11 74.73 -10.13
CA LYS A 450 12.99 73.82 -10.40
C LYS A 450 13.49 72.47 -10.98
N GLY A 451 14.43 72.49 -11.92
CA GLY A 451 15.07 71.29 -12.47
C GLY A 451 15.84 70.49 -11.42
N ARG A 452 16.57 71.17 -10.52
CA ARG A 452 17.25 70.47 -9.41
C ARG A 452 16.30 69.82 -8.42
N PHE A 453 15.19 70.45 -8.07
CA PHE A 453 14.19 69.86 -7.21
C PHE A 453 13.52 68.63 -7.85
N ALA A 454 13.20 68.68 -9.13
CA ALA A 454 12.67 67.56 -9.89
C ALA A 454 13.64 66.38 -9.83
N HIS A 455 14.93 66.62 -10.09
CA HIS A 455 15.96 65.58 -10.10
C HIS A 455 16.18 64.93 -8.71
N ILE A 456 16.19 65.72 -7.63
CA ILE A 456 16.31 65.20 -6.28
C ILE A 456 15.09 64.37 -5.90
N ARG A 457 13.88 64.79 -6.32
CA ARG A 457 12.65 64.02 -6.14
C ARG A 457 12.69 62.69 -6.85
N ASP A 458 13.14 62.66 -8.11
CA ASP A 458 13.27 61.43 -8.89
C ASP A 458 14.26 60.43 -8.26
N ILE A 459 15.37 60.90 -7.73
CA ILE A 459 16.33 60.09 -6.97
C ILE A 459 15.68 59.54 -5.67
N ALA A 460 14.98 60.37 -4.92
CA ALA A 460 14.33 59.96 -3.67
C ALA A 460 13.20 58.98 -3.94
N ALA A 461 12.36 59.17 -4.98
CA ALA A 461 11.30 58.25 -5.37
C ALA A 461 11.87 56.89 -5.83
N THR A 462 12.98 56.93 -6.57
CA THR A 462 13.69 55.71 -7.02
C THR A 462 14.26 54.94 -5.83
N CYS A 463 14.86 55.61 -4.86
CA CYS A 463 15.34 55.01 -3.64
C CYS A 463 14.18 54.38 -2.79
N TYR A 464 13.03 55.04 -2.75
CA TYR A 464 11.86 54.50 -2.05
C TYR A 464 11.32 53.22 -2.73
N THR A 465 11.22 53.22 -4.03
CA THR A 465 10.62 52.13 -4.81
C THR A 465 11.50 50.87 -4.88
N TYR A 466 12.83 51.04 -4.92
CA TYR A 466 13.79 49.97 -5.17
C TYR A 466 14.81 49.73 -4.05
N GLY A 467 14.67 50.38 -2.90
CA GLY A 467 15.68 50.52 -1.83
C GLY A 467 15.92 49.30 -0.94
N GLU A 468 15.37 48.14 -1.23
CA GLU A 468 15.57 46.93 -0.37
C GLU A 468 16.90 46.18 -0.63
N GLY A 469 17.73 46.61 -1.56
CA GLY A 469 19.08 46.04 -1.81
C GLY A 469 20.18 46.83 -1.07
N ALA A 470 20.85 46.23 -0.08
CA ALA A 470 21.82 46.90 0.80
C ALA A 470 22.89 47.75 0.06
N ARG A 471 23.42 47.29 -1.09
CA ARG A 471 24.46 48.01 -1.83
C ARG A 471 23.95 49.22 -2.63
N LEU A 472 22.72 49.15 -3.12
CA LEU A 472 22.11 50.24 -3.88
C LEU A 472 21.72 51.39 -2.93
N SER A 473 21.12 51.02 -1.80
CA SER A 473 20.71 51.98 -0.77
C SER A 473 21.88 52.76 -0.19
N GLU A 474 23.03 52.11 -0.06
CA GLU A 474 24.21 52.74 0.55
C GLU A 474 24.87 53.74 -0.43
N LYS A 475 25.06 53.39 -1.68
CA LYS A 475 25.70 54.25 -2.68
C LYS A 475 24.80 55.41 -3.14
N MET A 476 23.49 55.17 -3.24
CA MET A 476 22.52 56.24 -3.49
C MET A 476 22.34 57.15 -2.28
N ARG A 477 22.46 56.64 -1.05
CA ARG A 477 22.48 57.43 0.17
C ARG A 477 23.73 58.33 0.26
N GLU A 478 24.90 57.81 -0.07
CA GLU A 478 26.13 58.62 -0.11
C GLU A 478 26.07 59.76 -1.12
N LEU A 479 25.49 59.50 -2.31
CA LEU A 479 25.40 60.49 -3.40
C LEU A 479 24.25 61.49 -3.21
N ALA A 480 23.08 61.04 -2.75
CA ALA A 480 21.84 61.83 -2.74
C ALA A 480 21.48 62.42 -1.37
N LEU A 481 22.08 61.92 -0.26
CA LEU A 481 21.68 62.25 1.11
C LEU A 481 22.83 62.77 1.97
N SER A 482 23.85 63.37 1.33
CA SER A 482 24.89 64.03 2.14
C SER A 482 24.29 65.20 2.95
N PRO A 483 24.76 65.45 4.17
CA PRO A 483 24.29 66.60 4.97
C PRO A 483 24.44 67.93 4.23
N ALA A 484 25.42 68.04 3.32
CA ALA A 484 25.63 69.19 2.48
C ALA A 484 24.50 69.38 1.46
N MET A 485 24.06 68.28 0.82
CA MET A 485 22.97 68.33 -0.15
C MET A 485 21.62 68.67 0.47
N LEU A 486 21.32 68.13 1.68
CA LEU A 486 20.11 68.50 2.43
C LEU A 486 20.13 70.00 2.79
N ALA A 487 21.29 70.57 3.16
CA ALA A 487 21.46 71.99 3.42
C ALA A 487 21.26 72.83 2.17
N ASP A 488 21.71 72.35 1.03
CA ASP A 488 21.48 73.00 -0.27
C ASP A 488 20.02 72.98 -0.68
N VAL A 489 19.31 71.83 -0.49
CA VAL A 489 17.87 71.72 -0.71
C VAL A 489 17.10 72.70 0.17
N VAL A 490 17.46 72.80 1.44
CA VAL A 490 16.83 73.75 2.37
C VAL A 490 17.05 75.20 1.92
N ARG A 491 18.26 75.54 1.50
CA ARG A 491 18.57 76.90 0.95
C ARG A 491 17.80 77.19 -0.33
N MET A 492 17.73 76.22 -1.24
CA MET A 492 16.98 76.37 -2.48
C MET A 492 15.48 76.48 -2.23
N ALA A 493 14.94 75.67 -1.29
CA ALA A 493 13.54 75.75 -0.90
C ALA A 493 13.19 77.13 -0.33
N ASP A 494 14.09 77.73 0.41
CA ASP A 494 13.89 79.08 0.91
C ASP A 494 13.91 80.13 -0.19
N LEU A 495 14.90 80.09 -1.05
CA LEU A 495 15.00 81.00 -2.21
C LEU A 495 13.81 80.85 -3.18
N TYR A 496 13.37 79.64 -3.48
CA TYR A 496 12.28 79.39 -4.42
C TYR A 496 10.93 79.84 -3.88
N ASN A 497 10.72 79.70 -2.56
CA ASN A 497 9.47 80.06 -1.88
C ASN A 497 9.58 81.38 -1.11
N GLU A 498 10.32 82.34 -1.67
CA GLU A 498 10.40 83.74 -1.22
C GLU A 498 10.72 83.90 0.27
N GLY A 499 11.61 83.08 0.81
CA GLY A 499 12.04 83.14 2.21
C GLY A 499 11.08 82.41 3.21
N ALA A 500 10.18 81.56 2.72
CA ALA A 500 9.22 80.86 3.61
C ALA A 500 9.88 79.97 4.68
N VAL A 501 11.02 79.36 4.34
CA VAL A 501 11.76 78.50 5.29
C VAL A 501 12.46 79.36 6.35
N SER A 502 13.00 80.51 6.00
CA SER A 502 13.60 81.45 6.91
C SER A 502 12.54 82.04 7.88
N ARG A 503 11.38 82.46 7.34
CA ARG A 503 10.26 82.94 8.17
C ARG A 503 9.75 81.86 9.15
N LEU A 504 9.72 80.63 8.71
CA LEU A 504 9.32 79.53 9.57
C LEU A 504 10.37 79.27 10.68
N ARG A 505 11.66 79.40 10.40
CA ARG A 505 12.70 79.28 11.41
C ARG A 505 12.67 80.41 12.44
N GLU A 506 12.40 81.63 12.02
CA GLU A 506 12.22 82.76 12.91
C GLU A 506 10.98 82.63 13.79
N ALA A 507 9.91 82.11 13.24
CA ALA A 507 8.65 81.94 13.93
C ALA A 507 8.66 80.81 14.96
N PHE A 508 9.46 79.74 14.74
CA PHE A 508 9.55 78.57 15.58
C PHE A 508 11.01 78.23 15.95
N PRO A 509 11.72 79.09 16.66
CA PRO A 509 13.15 78.89 17.02
C PRO A 509 13.35 77.68 17.92
N GLU A 510 12.32 77.25 18.63
CA GLU A 510 12.32 76.06 19.52
C GLU A 510 12.26 74.72 18.78
N TRP A 511 12.01 74.72 17.47
CA TRP A 511 11.98 73.49 16.72
C TRP A 511 13.38 72.91 16.58
N THR A 512 13.47 71.58 16.59
CA THR A 512 14.73 70.90 16.34
C THR A 512 15.16 71.08 14.88
N LYS A 513 16.46 71.02 14.61
CA LYS A 513 17.01 71.07 13.24
C LYS A 513 16.22 70.10 12.31
N ARG A 514 15.92 68.91 12.81
CA ARG A 514 15.15 67.89 12.03
C ARG A 514 13.73 68.34 11.68
N ASN A 515 13.08 69.07 12.54
CA ASN A 515 11.74 69.60 12.31
C ASN A 515 11.79 70.73 11.26
N HIS A 516 12.82 71.58 11.29
CA HIS A 516 13.05 72.62 10.26
C HIS A 516 13.38 72.02 8.92
N ASP A 517 14.25 70.99 8.86
CA ASP A 517 14.60 70.31 7.62
C ASP A 517 13.38 69.59 7.02
N PHE A 518 12.54 68.95 7.89
CA PHE A 518 11.27 68.36 7.46
C PHE A 518 10.32 69.40 6.87
N ALA A 519 10.14 70.51 7.56
CA ALA A 519 9.26 71.59 7.08
C ALA A 519 9.77 72.19 5.79
N ALA A 520 11.08 72.37 5.61
CA ALA A 520 11.69 72.86 4.38
C ALA A 520 11.44 71.92 3.20
N LEU A 521 11.50 70.57 3.41
CA LEU A 521 11.18 69.58 2.39
C LEU A 521 9.69 69.63 2.03
N VAL A 522 8.80 69.81 2.98
CA VAL A 522 7.37 69.99 2.74
C VAL A 522 7.13 71.28 1.90
N ILE A 523 7.77 72.37 2.25
CA ILE A 523 7.69 73.66 1.53
C ILE A 523 8.24 73.50 0.10
N ALA A 524 9.30 72.75 -0.08
CA ALA A 524 9.88 72.41 -1.39
C ALA A 524 9.00 71.48 -2.22
N GLY A 525 7.88 70.94 -1.69
CA GLY A 525 6.92 70.10 -2.37
C GLY A 525 7.31 68.62 -2.52
N PHE A 526 8.16 68.10 -1.61
CA PHE A 526 8.50 66.70 -1.58
C PHE A 526 7.30 65.85 -1.05
N SER A 527 7.05 64.70 -1.67
CA SER A 527 6.03 63.77 -1.24
C SER A 527 6.43 63.08 0.10
N PRO A 528 5.47 62.56 0.84
CA PRO A 528 5.76 61.80 2.06
C PRO A 528 6.77 60.68 1.88
N GLN A 529 6.74 59.99 0.70
CA GLN A 529 7.65 58.90 0.37
C GLN A 529 9.08 59.38 0.16
N GLU A 530 9.25 60.49 -0.54
CA GLU A 530 10.56 61.15 -0.76
C GLU A 530 11.15 61.64 0.58
N ILE A 531 10.33 62.21 1.44
CA ILE A 531 10.73 62.68 2.78
C ILE A 531 11.16 61.51 3.66
N CYS A 532 10.49 60.32 3.55
CA CYS A 532 10.94 59.11 4.24
C CYS A 532 12.40 58.78 3.89
N VAL A 533 12.77 58.86 2.63
CA VAL A 533 14.13 58.58 2.17
C VAL A 533 15.10 59.69 2.63
N MET A 534 14.72 60.94 2.43
CA MET A 534 15.57 62.10 2.70
C MET A 534 15.94 62.23 4.18
N LEU A 535 15.02 61.95 5.08
CA LEU A 535 15.20 62.07 6.53
C LEU A 535 15.35 60.73 7.28
N GLY A 536 15.32 59.59 6.57
CA GLY A 536 15.40 58.25 7.17
C GLY A 536 14.24 58.00 8.14
N MET A 537 13.01 58.35 7.74
CA MET A 537 11.81 58.23 8.54
C MET A 537 10.90 57.12 8.02
N THR A 538 10.07 56.55 8.91
CA THR A 538 8.99 55.67 8.50
C THR A 538 7.81 56.44 7.93
N PRO A 539 7.00 55.90 7.00
CA PRO A 539 5.83 56.57 6.42
C PRO A 539 4.89 57.12 7.54
N ASN A 540 4.59 56.32 8.54
CA ASN A 540 3.79 56.74 9.69
C ASN A 540 4.43 57.90 10.46
N GLY A 541 5.76 57.90 10.60
CA GLY A 541 6.53 58.99 11.23
C GLY A 541 6.39 60.30 10.47
N VAL A 542 6.43 60.26 9.13
CA VAL A 542 6.25 61.43 8.25
C VAL A 542 4.86 62.03 8.42
N TYR A 543 3.80 61.19 8.34
CA TYR A 543 2.42 61.67 8.47
C TYR A 543 2.16 62.24 9.88
N THR A 544 2.68 61.57 10.92
CA THR A 544 2.56 62.02 12.30
C THR A 544 3.25 63.36 12.50
N LEU A 545 4.47 63.52 11.96
CA LEU A 545 5.23 64.77 12.10
C LEU A 545 4.58 65.91 11.28
N LYS A 546 4.13 65.63 10.03
CA LYS A 546 3.39 66.59 9.22
C LYS A 546 2.16 67.11 9.97
N SER A 547 1.35 66.23 10.52
CA SER A 547 0.15 66.62 11.28
C SER A 547 0.49 67.42 12.54
N LYS A 548 1.55 67.02 13.25
CA LYS A 548 2.01 67.73 14.47
C LYS A 548 2.50 69.15 14.13
N LEU A 549 3.32 69.30 13.11
CA LEU A 549 3.83 70.64 12.70
C LEU A 549 2.71 71.48 12.14
N LYS A 550 1.81 70.91 11.28
CA LYS A 550 0.62 71.61 10.78
C LYS A 550 -0.24 72.18 11.92
N ARG A 551 -0.51 71.38 12.95
CA ARG A 551 -1.28 71.81 14.11
C ARG A 551 -0.57 72.93 14.87
N ARG A 552 0.73 72.82 15.08
CA ARG A 552 1.50 73.90 15.76
C ARG A 552 1.52 75.22 14.96
N ILE A 553 1.62 75.17 13.64
CA ILE A 553 1.47 76.35 12.78
C ILE A 553 0.05 76.94 12.89
N ALA A 554 -0.97 76.08 12.89
CA ALA A 554 -2.36 76.52 12.99
C ALA A 554 -2.71 77.16 14.32
N GLU A 555 -2.11 76.69 15.41
CA GLU A 555 -2.29 77.20 16.79
C GLU A 555 -1.42 78.44 17.10
N SER A 556 -0.51 78.84 16.22
CA SER A 556 0.40 79.97 16.39
C SER A 556 -0.23 81.31 15.95
N ASP A 557 0.17 82.43 16.56
CA ASP A 557 -0.32 83.76 16.22
C ASP A 557 0.72 84.52 15.36
N ILE A 558 1.22 83.89 14.27
CA ILE A 558 2.20 84.48 13.37
C ILE A 558 1.54 85.08 12.12
N ALA A 559 2.02 86.20 11.63
CA ALA A 559 1.46 86.91 10.47
C ALA A 559 1.47 86.05 9.20
N ALA A 560 2.43 85.13 9.04
CA ALA A 560 2.55 84.25 7.88
C ALA A 560 1.78 82.90 8.04
N ARG A 561 0.91 82.73 9.02
CA ARG A 561 0.20 81.47 9.34
C ARG A 561 -0.53 80.87 8.16
N GLU A 562 -1.33 81.64 7.46
CA GLU A 562 -2.15 81.12 6.33
C GLU A 562 -1.28 80.71 5.15
N GLU A 563 -0.23 81.46 4.89
CA GLU A 563 0.75 81.14 3.83
C GLU A 563 1.49 79.83 4.11
N LEU A 564 2.01 79.66 5.33
CA LEU A 564 2.71 78.47 5.75
C LEU A 564 1.80 77.21 5.78
N LEU A 565 0.55 77.36 6.20
CA LEU A 565 -0.42 76.27 6.16
C LEU A 565 -0.73 75.71 4.79
N ARG A 566 -0.62 76.55 3.73
CA ARG A 566 -0.78 76.07 2.32
C ARG A 566 0.22 74.98 1.93
N PHE A 567 1.46 75.05 2.43
CA PHE A 567 2.46 74.03 2.15
C PHE A 567 2.20 72.71 2.89
N PHE A 568 1.47 72.76 4.02
CA PHE A 568 1.12 71.59 4.82
C PHE A 568 -0.27 71.03 4.46
N ALA A 569 -0.96 71.57 3.50
CA ALA A 569 -2.21 71.04 3.04
C ALA A 569 -2.05 69.69 2.34
#